data_79a9e5443f76802ba9c1d7fefbed4169
#
_entry.id   79a9e5443f76802ba9c1d7fefbed4169
#
_cell.length_a   1.000
_cell.length_b   1.000
_cell.length_c   1.000
_cell.angle_alpha   90.00
_cell.angle_beta   90.00
_cell.angle_gamma   90.00
#
_symmetry.space_group_name_H-M   'P 1'
#
loop_
_entity.id
_entity.type
_entity.pdbx_description
1 polymer ?
#
loop_
_entity_poly.entity_id
_entity_poly.type
_entity_poly.pdbx_seq_one_letter_code
_entity_poly.pdbx_strand_id
1 'polypeptide(L)'
;MRNGSVGAIVDPGDAAPVIAFLDRSGISPCAIIATHHHGDHVGGIPALLARRNVPVFGPAREKIPGRTQALAGGDRIVVHGIDTAFDVIDVPGHTAGHIALFGEFGGTPVLFCGDTLFTGGCGRLFEGTPEQMWSSLSALAALPPETRVYCGHEYTLANLRFALAVEPASAELGARNRREQVKRDRGEPTVPSTIALERATNPFLRAHIPEVRAAAVAHAGRALADDVAAFAALREWKNTF
;
A
#
# COMPACT_ATOMS: atom_id res chain seq x y z
N MET A 1 7.72 -5.64 10.91
CA MET A 1 8.96 -6.38 10.54
C MET A 1 9.68 -6.79 11.82
N ARG A 2 10.28 -7.98 11.88
CA ARG A 2 11.05 -8.42 13.06
C ARG A 2 12.26 -9.26 12.68
N ASN A 3 13.35 -9.08 13.44
CA ASN A 3 14.53 -9.93 13.42
C ASN A 3 14.77 -10.42 14.86
N GLY A 4 14.52 -11.71 15.12
CA GLY A 4 14.54 -12.24 16.48
C GLY A 4 13.54 -11.53 17.40
N SER A 5 14.04 -10.94 18.48
CA SER A 5 13.27 -10.20 19.50
C SER A 5 13.19 -8.68 19.23
N VAL A 6 13.68 -8.20 18.08
CA VAL A 6 13.64 -6.79 17.70
C VAL A 6 12.73 -6.58 16.50
N GLY A 7 12.01 -5.46 16.44
CA GLY A 7 11.10 -5.20 15.33
C GLY A 7 10.91 -3.73 15.01
N ALA A 8 10.61 -3.42 13.73
CA ALA A 8 10.16 -2.11 13.29
C ALA A 8 8.64 -2.14 13.05
N ILE A 9 7.98 -1.06 13.43
CA ILE A 9 6.53 -0.85 13.30
C ILE A 9 6.30 0.02 12.07
N VAL A 10 5.35 -0.35 11.22
CA VAL A 10 4.97 0.46 10.04
C VAL A 10 3.51 0.88 10.21
N ASP A 11 3.25 2.16 10.00
CA ASP A 11 1.92 2.79 10.01
C ASP A 11 1.06 2.42 11.24
N PRO A 12 1.49 2.71 12.46
CA PRO A 12 0.71 2.39 13.66
C PRO A 12 -0.44 3.38 13.86
N GLY A 13 -1.59 3.15 13.21
CA GLY A 13 -2.77 4.00 13.37
C GLY A 13 -3.36 3.99 14.78
N ASP A 14 -3.30 2.83 15.46
CA ASP A 14 -3.68 2.66 16.87
C ASP A 14 -2.56 1.98 17.65
N ALA A 15 -2.23 2.54 18.82
CA ALA A 15 -1.19 1.99 19.68
C ALA A 15 -1.63 0.74 20.44
N ALA A 16 -2.90 0.62 20.80
CA ALA A 16 -3.37 -0.45 21.69
C ALA A 16 -3.11 -1.87 21.13
N PRO A 17 -3.49 -2.21 19.88
CA PRO A 17 -3.21 -3.53 19.32
C PRO A 17 -1.70 -3.78 19.13
N VAL A 18 -0.92 -2.73 18.81
CA VAL A 18 0.54 -2.84 18.66
C VAL A 18 1.18 -3.17 20.00
N ILE A 19 0.83 -2.44 21.06
CA ILE A 19 1.32 -2.67 22.42
C ILE A 19 0.98 -4.10 22.87
N ALA A 20 -0.27 -4.51 22.69
CA ALA A 20 -0.70 -5.86 23.06
C ALA A 20 0.07 -6.96 22.30
N PHE A 21 0.41 -6.72 21.03
CA PHE A 21 1.23 -7.64 20.24
C PHE A 21 2.68 -7.67 20.75
N LEU A 22 3.30 -6.52 21.01
CA LEU A 22 4.67 -6.42 21.51
C LEU A 22 4.81 -7.14 22.88
N ASP A 23 3.84 -6.94 23.77
CA ASP A 23 3.84 -7.58 25.10
C ASP A 23 3.72 -9.10 25.02
N ARG A 24 2.81 -9.62 24.18
CA ARG A 24 2.66 -11.06 23.97
C ARG A 24 3.85 -11.72 23.32
N SER A 25 4.49 -11.03 22.36
CA SER A 25 5.56 -11.59 21.54
C SER A 25 6.94 -11.40 22.12
N GLY A 26 7.10 -10.53 23.15
CA GLY A 26 8.40 -10.16 23.69
C GLY A 26 9.28 -9.36 22.73
N ILE A 27 8.67 -8.78 21.66
CA ILE A 27 9.40 -8.00 20.67
C ILE A 27 9.65 -6.59 21.19
N SER A 28 10.88 -6.14 21.09
CA SER A 28 11.30 -4.77 21.40
C SER A 28 11.28 -3.92 20.12
N PRO A 29 10.49 -2.82 20.07
CA PRO A 29 10.51 -1.95 18.91
C PRO A 29 11.86 -1.21 18.81
N CYS A 30 12.41 -1.13 17.58
CA CYS A 30 13.64 -0.40 17.26
C CYS A 30 13.40 0.84 16.40
N ALA A 31 12.28 0.92 15.70
CA ALA A 31 11.89 2.05 14.86
C ALA A 31 10.39 2.06 14.63
N ILE A 32 9.87 3.25 14.31
CA ILE A 32 8.55 3.45 13.72
C ILE A 32 8.75 4.07 12.33
N ILE A 33 7.98 3.61 11.35
CA ILE A 33 8.01 4.11 9.97
C ILE A 33 6.58 4.52 9.61
N ALA A 34 6.40 5.74 9.10
CA ALA A 34 5.13 6.21 8.57
C ALA A 34 5.25 6.45 7.06
N THR A 35 4.25 6.01 6.31
CA THR A 35 4.19 6.21 4.85
C THR A 35 3.58 7.54 4.48
N HIS A 36 2.61 8.04 5.26
CA HIS A 36 1.92 9.31 5.08
C HIS A 36 1.26 9.78 6.39
N HIS A 37 0.60 10.96 6.39
CA HIS A 37 0.19 11.66 7.61
C HIS A 37 -1.23 11.34 8.11
N HIS A 38 -2.03 10.53 7.42
CA HIS A 38 -3.40 10.26 7.87
C HIS A 38 -3.43 9.63 9.27
N GLY A 39 -4.44 9.99 10.05
CA GLY A 39 -4.53 9.61 11.46
C GLY A 39 -4.54 8.11 11.71
N ASP A 40 -5.13 7.35 10.80
CA ASP A 40 -5.18 5.89 10.83
C ASP A 40 -3.86 5.19 10.45
N HIS A 41 -2.80 5.97 10.15
CA HIS A 41 -1.42 5.50 9.95
C HIS A 41 -0.44 6.04 11.01
N VAL A 42 -0.76 7.16 11.65
CA VAL A 42 0.16 7.83 12.60
C VAL A 42 -0.40 8.02 14.00
N GLY A 43 -1.70 7.78 14.22
CA GLY A 43 -2.38 8.08 15.48
C GLY A 43 -1.81 7.35 16.70
N GLY A 44 -1.24 6.17 16.53
CA GLY A 44 -0.61 5.41 17.59
C GLY A 44 0.81 5.86 17.95
N ILE A 45 1.48 6.66 17.12
CA ILE A 45 2.90 7.03 17.31
C ILE A 45 3.14 7.70 18.68
N PRO A 46 2.36 8.72 19.12
CA PRO A 46 2.63 9.37 20.40
C PRO A 46 2.61 8.41 21.60
N ALA A 47 1.63 7.52 21.66
CA ALA A 47 1.50 6.55 22.74
C ALA A 47 2.62 5.49 22.72
N LEU A 48 3.06 5.06 21.52
CA LEU A 48 4.19 4.14 21.38
C LEU A 48 5.50 4.79 21.82
N LEU A 49 5.74 6.06 21.47
CA LEU A 49 6.92 6.82 21.89
C LEU A 49 6.95 7.07 23.40
N ALA A 50 5.79 7.33 24.03
CA ALA A 50 5.69 7.46 25.47
C ALA A 50 6.11 6.18 26.22
N ARG A 51 5.87 5.01 25.60
CA ARG A 51 6.29 3.72 26.16
C ARG A 51 7.79 3.41 25.90
N ARG A 52 8.26 3.72 24.69
CA ARG A 52 9.66 3.50 24.29
C ARG A 52 10.07 4.52 23.23
N ASN A 53 11.04 5.35 23.56
CA ASN A 53 11.59 6.29 22.61
C ASN A 53 12.46 5.57 21.57
N VAL A 54 12.02 5.62 20.31
CA VAL A 54 12.69 5.04 19.14
C VAL A 54 12.67 6.03 17.98
N PRO A 55 13.57 5.92 17.00
CA PRO A 55 13.54 6.73 15.79
C PRO A 55 12.19 6.58 15.06
N VAL A 56 11.68 7.72 14.57
CA VAL A 56 10.50 7.78 13.72
C VAL A 56 10.89 8.29 12.35
N PHE A 57 10.74 7.44 11.35
CA PHE A 57 10.96 7.74 9.94
C PHE A 57 9.63 8.14 9.29
N GLY A 58 9.65 9.11 8.39
CA GLY A 58 8.45 9.48 7.65
C GLY A 58 8.70 10.56 6.61
N PRO A 59 7.74 10.78 5.68
CA PRO A 59 7.91 11.68 4.55
C PRO A 59 8.27 13.10 4.99
N ALA A 60 9.26 13.69 4.30
CA ALA A 60 9.76 15.03 4.61
C ALA A 60 8.68 16.12 4.44
N ARG A 61 7.80 15.90 3.46
CA ARG A 61 6.75 16.86 3.06
C ARG A 61 5.46 16.74 3.86
N GLU A 62 5.39 15.84 4.86
CA GLU A 62 4.18 15.64 5.67
C GLU A 62 4.46 15.79 7.18
N LYS A 63 3.39 16.05 7.93
CA LYS A 63 3.48 16.19 9.39
C LYS A 63 3.31 14.83 10.06
N ILE A 64 4.42 14.22 10.44
CA ILE A 64 4.43 12.96 11.15
C ILE A 64 4.74 13.21 12.63
N PRO A 65 3.88 12.76 13.57
CA PRO A 65 4.13 12.92 15.01
C PRO A 65 5.46 12.31 15.44
N GLY A 66 6.29 13.06 16.16
CA GLY A 66 7.55 12.59 16.71
C GLY A 66 8.62 12.23 15.67
N ARG A 67 8.45 12.63 14.40
CA ARG A 67 9.43 12.33 13.34
C ARG A 67 10.83 12.84 13.69
N THR A 68 11.79 11.92 13.69
CA THR A 68 13.22 12.20 13.89
C THR A 68 14.03 12.11 12.59
N GLN A 69 13.50 11.38 11.58
CA GLN A 69 14.15 11.14 10.29
C GLN A 69 13.17 11.49 9.17
N ALA A 70 13.45 12.57 8.45
CA ALA A 70 12.68 13.00 7.29
C ALA A 70 13.17 12.25 6.03
N LEU A 71 12.23 11.69 5.26
CA LEU A 71 12.51 10.88 4.07
C LEU A 71 11.94 11.53 2.81
N ALA A 72 12.66 11.37 1.70
CA ALA A 72 12.23 11.77 0.36
C ALA A 72 12.57 10.68 -0.66
N GLY A 73 11.91 10.70 -1.81
CA GLY A 73 12.21 9.77 -2.91
C GLY A 73 13.68 9.84 -3.31
N GLY A 74 14.29 8.67 -3.49
CA GLY A 74 15.71 8.50 -3.76
C GLY A 74 16.59 8.29 -2.53
N ASP A 75 16.06 8.53 -1.31
CA ASP A 75 16.80 8.20 -0.09
C ASP A 75 16.93 6.68 0.06
N ARG A 76 18.03 6.27 0.71
CA ARG A 76 18.24 4.90 1.17
C ARG A 76 18.45 4.91 2.67
N ILE A 77 17.61 4.20 3.40
CA ILE A 77 17.68 4.13 4.86
C ILE A 77 18.06 2.73 5.33
N VAL A 78 18.76 2.66 6.47
CA VAL A 78 19.01 1.41 7.19
C VAL A 78 18.25 1.47 8.51
N VAL A 79 17.38 0.49 8.74
CA VAL A 79 16.66 0.35 10.02
C VAL A 79 17.51 -0.53 10.93
N HIS A 80 18.28 0.12 11.81
CA HIS A 80 19.12 -0.58 12.77
C HIS A 80 18.29 -1.46 13.72
N GLY A 81 18.79 -2.65 14.00
CA GLY A 81 18.12 -3.65 14.85
C GLY A 81 17.35 -4.70 14.06
N ILE A 82 16.85 -4.39 12.85
CA ILE A 82 16.36 -5.40 11.90
C ILE A 82 17.34 -5.58 10.72
N ASP A 83 18.39 -4.76 10.66
CA ASP A 83 19.49 -4.80 9.69
C ASP A 83 19.01 -4.85 8.22
N THR A 84 17.98 -4.07 7.94
CA THR A 84 17.37 -4.01 6.61
C THR A 84 17.49 -2.60 6.05
N ALA A 85 17.91 -2.53 4.78
CA ALA A 85 17.93 -1.30 4.01
C ALA A 85 16.66 -1.18 3.16
N PHE A 86 16.13 0.04 3.05
CA PHE A 86 15.01 0.37 2.20
C PHE A 86 15.36 1.55 1.31
N ASP A 87 15.01 1.43 0.04
CA ASP A 87 14.95 2.55 -0.90
C ASP A 87 13.59 3.24 -0.75
N VAL A 88 13.60 4.55 -0.66
CA VAL A 88 12.40 5.39 -0.52
C VAL A 88 11.93 5.82 -1.90
N ILE A 89 10.65 5.65 -2.18
CA ILE A 89 10.00 6.02 -3.43
C ILE A 89 8.91 7.05 -3.12
N ASP A 90 8.98 8.25 -3.73
CA ASP A 90 7.86 9.19 -3.68
C ASP A 90 6.69 8.62 -4.47
N VAL A 91 5.51 8.55 -3.86
CA VAL A 91 4.29 8.01 -4.47
C VAL A 91 3.09 8.95 -4.24
N PRO A 92 3.16 10.19 -4.75
CA PRO A 92 2.09 11.15 -4.58
C PRO A 92 0.79 10.68 -5.28
N GLY A 93 -0.35 11.08 -4.71
CA GLY A 93 -1.67 10.75 -5.24
C GLY A 93 -2.71 10.65 -4.14
N HIS A 94 -2.56 9.71 -3.21
CA HIS A 94 -3.43 9.62 -2.03
C HIS A 94 -3.23 10.83 -1.12
N THR A 95 -1.99 11.11 -0.73
CA THR A 95 -1.54 12.39 -0.19
C THR A 95 -0.44 12.97 -1.06
N ALA A 96 -0.12 14.25 -0.89
CA ALA A 96 0.86 14.95 -1.73
C ALA A 96 2.32 14.55 -1.43
N GLY A 97 2.58 14.11 -0.21
CA GLY A 97 3.92 13.74 0.24
C GLY A 97 4.11 12.25 0.52
N HIS A 98 3.16 11.39 0.14
CA HIS A 98 3.19 9.96 0.39
C HIS A 98 4.47 9.29 -0.12
N ILE A 99 5.05 8.40 0.67
CA ILE A 99 6.23 7.59 0.31
C ILE A 99 5.93 6.10 0.41
N ALA A 100 6.63 5.31 -0.38
CA ALA A 100 6.71 3.87 -0.24
C ALA A 100 8.15 3.45 0.10
N LEU A 101 8.31 2.31 0.74
CA LEU A 101 9.62 1.75 1.10
C LEU A 101 9.78 0.38 0.44
N PHE A 102 10.80 0.25 -0.40
CA PHE A 102 11.16 -0.99 -1.07
C PHE A 102 12.50 -1.50 -0.55
N GLY A 103 12.58 -2.78 -0.22
CA GLY A 103 13.83 -3.40 0.26
C GLY A 103 13.75 -4.91 0.27
N GLU A 104 14.78 -5.55 0.80
CA GLU A 104 14.81 -7.00 0.98
C GLU A 104 14.77 -7.33 2.48
N PHE A 105 13.84 -8.18 2.88
CA PHE A 105 13.72 -8.63 4.26
C PHE A 105 13.63 -10.15 4.32
N GLY A 106 14.61 -10.76 5.00
CA GLY A 106 14.70 -12.22 5.09
C GLY A 106 14.84 -12.93 3.73
N GLY A 107 15.61 -12.35 2.81
CA GLY A 107 15.81 -12.89 1.45
C GLY A 107 14.62 -12.73 0.51
N THR A 108 13.65 -11.90 0.88
CA THR A 108 12.45 -11.65 0.07
C THR A 108 12.29 -10.17 -0.19
N PRO A 109 12.07 -9.72 -1.44
CA PRO A 109 11.77 -8.32 -1.73
C PRO A 109 10.39 -7.95 -1.15
N VAL A 110 10.35 -6.82 -0.44
CA VAL A 110 9.14 -6.31 0.24
C VAL A 110 8.91 -4.84 -0.10
N LEU A 111 7.64 -4.49 -0.20
CA LEU A 111 7.17 -3.13 -0.43
C LEU A 111 6.15 -2.76 0.65
N PHE A 112 6.39 -1.65 1.36
CA PHE A 112 5.41 -1.00 2.23
C PHE A 112 4.92 0.25 1.49
N CYS A 113 3.67 0.25 1.04
CA CYS A 113 3.14 1.27 0.14
C CYS A 113 1.94 2.04 0.71
N GLY A 114 1.65 1.87 2.01
CA GLY A 114 0.54 2.56 2.68
C GLY A 114 -0.74 2.51 1.85
N ASP A 115 -1.23 3.68 1.48
CA ASP A 115 -2.50 3.86 0.77
C ASP A 115 -2.33 4.21 -0.72
N THR A 116 -1.20 3.83 -1.32
CA THR A 116 -1.01 3.98 -2.77
C THR A 116 -1.52 2.77 -3.53
N LEU A 117 -0.90 1.59 -3.35
CA LEU A 117 -1.29 0.34 -3.99
C LEU A 117 -1.95 -0.56 -2.96
N PHE A 118 -3.20 -0.96 -3.19
CA PHE A 118 -3.90 -1.97 -2.39
C PHE A 118 -3.98 -3.31 -3.10
N THR A 119 -4.21 -4.35 -2.34
CA THR A 119 -4.54 -5.67 -2.87
C THR A 119 -5.82 -5.59 -3.72
N GLY A 120 -5.66 -5.72 -5.05
CA GLY A 120 -6.73 -5.60 -6.04
C GLY A 120 -7.26 -4.17 -6.26
N GLY A 121 -6.59 -3.14 -5.76
CA GLY A 121 -7.06 -1.76 -5.83
C GLY A 121 -5.98 -0.70 -5.65
N CYS A 122 -6.39 0.53 -5.45
CA CYS A 122 -5.53 1.66 -5.09
C CYS A 122 -6.26 2.65 -4.16
N GLY A 123 -5.50 3.54 -3.54
CA GLY A 123 -6.02 4.61 -2.69
C GLY A 123 -6.93 5.60 -3.41
N ARG A 124 -7.75 6.30 -2.64
CA ARG A 124 -8.46 7.48 -3.13
C ARG A 124 -7.49 8.64 -3.33
N LEU A 125 -7.84 9.54 -4.22
CA LEU A 125 -7.11 10.77 -4.47
C LEU A 125 -7.69 11.87 -3.56
N PHE A 126 -7.01 12.19 -2.46
CA PHE A 126 -7.43 13.29 -1.58
C PHE A 126 -6.67 14.59 -1.88
N GLU A 127 -5.38 14.50 -2.18
CA GLU A 127 -4.51 15.67 -2.35
C GLU A 127 -3.82 15.70 -3.72
N GLY A 128 -3.65 14.55 -4.36
CA GLY A 128 -2.97 14.44 -5.64
C GLY A 128 -3.91 14.36 -6.84
N THR A 129 -3.31 14.23 -8.03
CA THR A 129 -4.00 14.12 -9.31
C THR A 129 -3.99 12.69 -9.85
N PRO A 130 -4.87 12.36 -10.83
CA PRO A 130 -4.83 11.07 -11.51
C PRO A 130 -3.47 10.76 -12.15
N GLU A 131 -2.83 11.76 -12.74
CA GLU A 131 -1.49 11.65 -13.37
C GLU A 131 -0.43 11.25 -12.34
N GLN A 132 -0.46 11.87 -11.16
CA GLN A 132 0.46 11.55 -10.08
C GLN A 132 0.25 10.12 -9.56
N MET A 133 -0.99 9.72 -9.28
CA MET A 133 -1.28 8.38 -8.81
C MET A 133 -0.95 7.32 -9.86
N TRP A 134 -1.26 7.57 -11.13
CA TRP A 134 -0.91 6.67 -12.22
C TRP A 134 0.60 6.49 -12.34
N SER A 135 1.36 7.57 -12.26
CA SER A 135 2.84 7.53 -12.24
C SER A 135 3.36 6.74 -11.04
N SER A 136 2.82 6.98 -9.85
CA SER A 136 3.17 6.28 -8.62
C SER A 136 2.90 4.78 -8.71
N LEU A 137 1.70 4.40 -9.16
CA LEU A 137 1.31 2.99 -9.37
C LEU A 137 2.18 2.32 -10.42
N SER A 138 2.51 3.02 -11.52
CA SER A 138 3.39 2.51 -12.58
C SER A 138 4.81 2.25 -12.07
N ALA A 139 5.34 3.14 -11.23
CA ALA A 139 6.65 2.96 -10.60
C ALA A 139 6.66 1.73 -9.67
N LEU A 140 5.62 1.55 -8.85
CA LEU A 140 5.49 0.37 -7.98
C LEU A 140 5.30 -0.92 -8.79
N ALA A 141 4.53 -0.88 -9.88
CA ALA A 141 4.31 -2.03 -10.75
C ALA A 141 5.58 -2.48 -11.52
N ALA A 142 6.58 -1.61 -11.64
CA ALA A 142 7.86 -1.93 -12.26
C ALA A 142 8.83 -2.71 -11.33
N LEU A 143 8.52 -2.82 -10.04
CA LEU A 143 9.31 -3.60 -9.08
C LEU A 143 9.31 -5.09 -9.44
N PRO A 144 10.28 -5.88 -8.93
CA PRO A 144 10.36 -7.32 -9.18
C PRO A 144 9.03 -8.03 -8.91
N PRO A 145 8.60 -8.97 -9.78
CA PRO A 145 7.26 -9.58 -9.72
C PRO A 145 6.99 -10.34 -8.41
N GLU A 146 8.02 -10.89 -7.77
CA GLU A 146 7.95 -11.61 -6.49
C GLU A 146 7.85 -10.68 -5.27
N THR A 147 7.99 -9.36 -5.44
CA THR A 147 7.91 -8.38 -4.35
C THR A 147 6.60 -8.51 -3.59
N ARG A 148 6.69 -8.77 -2.30
CA ARG A 148 5.52 -8.82 -1.40
C ARG A 148 5.03 -7.41 -1.10
N VAL A 149 3.74 -7.16 -1.35
CA VAL A 149 3.10 -5.85 -1.21
C VAL A 149 2.34 -5.79 0.12
N TYR A 150 2.82 -4.97 1.03
CA TYR A 150 2.18 -4.66 2.31
C TYR A 150 1.53 -3.28 2.22
N CYS A 151 0.23 -3.26 2.04
CA CYS A 151 -0.59 -2.05 2.02
C CYS A 151 -1.22 -1.74 3.39
N GLY A 152 -1.78 -0.53 3.54
CA GLY A 152 -2.29 -0.04 4.82
C GLY A 152 -3.57 -0.72 5.30
N HIS A 153 -4.42 -1.21 4.39
CA HIS A 153 -5.76 -1.68 4.72
C HIS A 153 -6.15 -3.02 4.10
N GLU A 154 -7.02 -3.75 4.78
CA GLU A 154 -7.59 -5.03 4.35
C GLU A 154 -8.87 -4.81 3.49
N TYR A 155 -8.74 -4.13 2.35
CA TYR A 155 -9.85 -3.82 1.44
C TYR A 155 -10.04 -4.84 0.30
N THR A 156 -9.33 -5.94 0.34
CA THR A 156 -9.17 -6.89 -0.76
C THR A 156 -10.49 -7.36 -1.35
N LEU A 157 -11.43 -7.85 -0.54
CA LEU A 157 -12.69 -8.36 -1.08
C LEU A 157 -13.54 -7.27 -1.75
N ALA A 158 -13.55 -6.05 -1.18
CA ALA A 158 -14.25 -4.92 -1.77
C ALA A 158 -13.60 -4.49 -3.09
N ASN A 159 -12.26 -4.54 -3.17
CA ASN A 159 -11.51 -4.24 -4.38
C ASN A 159 -11.73 -5.30 -5.46
N LEU A 160 -11.71 -6.59 -5.10
CA LEU A 160 -11.93 -7.67 -6.06
C LEU A 160 -13.37 -7.70 -6.60
N ARG A 161 -14.38 -7.34 -5.79
CA ARG A 161 -15.75 -7.14 -6.31
C ARG A 161 -15.79 -6.07 -7.41
N PHE A 162 -15.10 -4.94 -7.19
CA PHE A 162 -14.97 -3.90 -8.21
C PHE A 162 -14.20 -4.39 -9.43
N ALA A 163 -13.06 -5.06 -9.23
CA ALA A 163 -12.27 -5.61 -10.32
C ALA A 163 -13.09 -6.55 -11.21
N LEU A 164 -13.94 -7.40 -10.61
CA LEU A 164 -14.87 -8.28 -11.34
C LEU A 164 -15.98 -7.51 -12.07
N ALA A 165 -16.39 -6.34 -11.59
CA ALA A 165 -17.32 -5.49 -12.34
C ALA A 165 -16.65 -4.87 -13.58
N VAL A 166 -15.33 -4.59 -13.50
CA VAL A 166 -14.53 -4.10 -14.64
C VAL A 166 -14.21 -5.22 -15.64
N GLU A 167 -13.80 -6.40 -15.17
CA GLU A 167 -13.40 -7.56 -16.00
C GLU A 167 -14.20 -8.83 -15.62
N PRO A 168 -15.51 -8.90 -15.89
CA PRO A 168 -16.38 -9.99 -15.42
C PRO A 168 -16.02 -11.35 -16.01
N ALA A 169 -15.38 -11.40 -17.18
CA ALA A 169 -14.98 -12.63 -17.85
C ALA A 169 -13.58 -13.13 -17.42
N SER A 170 -12.87 -12.43 -16.56
CA SER A 170 -11.52 -12.81 -16.13
C SER A 170 -11.56 -14.02 -15.19
N ALA A 171 -11.13 -15.18 -15.70
CA ALA A 171 -11.02 -16.41 -14.92
C ALA A 171 -10.03 -16.28 -13.77
N GLU A 172 -8.93 -15.54 -13.98
CA GLU A 172 -7.88 -15.30 -12.98
C GLU A 172 -8.40 -14.45 -11.82
N LEU A 173 -9.15 -13.36 -12.10
CA LEU A 173 -9.85 -12.58 -11.09
C LEU A 173 -10.87 -13.40 -10.32
N GLY A 174 -11.66 -14.22 -11.01
CA GLY A 174 -12.62 -15.12 -10.38
C GLY A 174 -11.94 -16.12 -9.43
N ALA A 175 -10.82 -16.70 -9.86
CA ALA A 175 -10.04 -17.62 -9.02
C ALA A 175 -9.41 -16.88 -7.81
N ARG A 176 -8.85 -15.68 -8.02
CA ARG A 176 -8.32 -14.84 -6.95
C ARG A 176 -9.39 -14.48 -5.93
N ASN A 177 -10.55 -14.02 -6.38
CA ASN A 177 -11.65 -13.63 -5.47
C ASN A 177 -12.09 -14.81 -4.58
N ARG A 178 -12.26 -16.01 -5.16
CA ARG A 178 -12.61 -17.22 -4.37
C ARG A 178 -11.55 -17.56 -3.33
N ARG A 179 -10.26 -17.50 -3.70
CA ARG A 179 -9.14 -17.79 -2.80
C ARG A 179 -9.08 -16.80 -1.63
N GLU A 180 -9.21 -15.51 -1.93
CA GLU A 180 -9.14 -14.48 -0.89
C GLU A 180 -10.40 -14.50 0.01
N GLN A 181 -11.57 -14.85 -0.54
CA GLN A 181 -12.78 -15.07 0.26
C GLN A 181 -12.57 -16.20 1.27
N VAL A 182 -12.02 -17.36 0.86
CA VAL A 182 -11.74 -18.48 1.76
C VAL A 182 -10.79 -18.07 2.90
N LYS A 183 -9.76 -17.26 2.63
CA LYS A 183 -8.89 -16.72 3.70
C LYS A 183 -9.70 -15.88 4.69
N ARG A 184 -10.52 -14.95 4.19
CA ARG A 184 -11.31 -14.07 5.06
C ARG A 184 -12.34 -14.82 5.89
N ASP A 185 -12.96 -15.88 5.34
CA ASP A 185 -13.89 -16.76 6.06
C ASP A 185 -13.21 -17.49 7.22
N ARG A 186 -11.89 -17.71 7.13
CA ARG A 186 -11.05 -18.30 8.19
C ARG A 186 -10.44 -17.25 9.13
N GLY A 187 -10.72 -15.95 8.93
CA GLY A 187 -10.09 -14.87 9.70
C GLY A 187 -8.63 -14.62 9.33
N GLU A 188 -8.14 -15.19 8.21
CA GLU A 188 -6.77 -15.02 7.74
C GLU A 188 -6.64 -13.70 6.93
N PRO A 189 -5.50 -12.98 7.02
CA PRO A 189 -5.26 -11.80 6.23
C PRO A 189 -5.05 -12.15 4.75
N THR A 190 -5.39 -11.23 3.85
CA THR A 190 -5.10 -11.34 2.42
C THR A 190 -3.83 -10.56 2.03
N VAL A 191 -3.35 -9.71 2.91
CA VAL A 191 -2.07 -9.00 2.80
C VAL A 191 -0.97 -9.86 3.43
N PRO A 192 0.21 -10.01 2.80
CA PRO A 192 0.65 -9.35 1.57
C PRO A 192 0.15 -10.00 0.29
N SER A 193 0.01 -9.18 -0.76
CA SER A 193 -0.09 -9.61 -2.15
C SER A 193 1.32 -9.68 -2.78
N THR A 194 1.40 -9.79 -4.12
CA THR A 194 2.66 -9.66 -4.87
C THR A 194 2.48 -8.73 -6.07
N ILE A 195 3.56 -8.10 -6.53
CA ILE A 195 3.53 -7.26 -7.73
C ILE A 195 3.03 -8.04 -8.95
N ALA A 196 3.45 -9.31 -9.12
CA ALA A 196 2.95 -10.17 -10.19
C ALA A 196 1.42 -10.30 -10.15
N LEU A 197 0.86 -10.58 -8.98
CA LEU A 197 -0.58 -10.78 -8.81
C LEU A 197 -1.36 -9.47 -9.01
N GLU A 198 -0.81 -8.34 -8.56
CA GLU A 198 -1.42 -7.03 -8.81
C GLU A 198 -1.41 -6.65 -10.29
N ARG A 199 -0.29 -6.87 -11.00
CA ARG A 199 -0.22 -6.66 -12.46
C ARG A 199 -1.21 -7.53 -13.23
N ALA A 200 -1.47 -8.74 -12.76
CA ALA A 200 -2.38 -9.68 -13.42
C ALA A 200 -3.87 -9.35 -13.19
N THR A 201 -4.24 -8.74 -12.06
CA THR A 201 -5.64 -8.73 -11.61
C THR A 201 -6.13 -7.39 -11.05
N ASN A 202 -5.26 -6.38 -10.89
CA ASN A 202 -5.65 -5.07 -10.36
C ASN A 202 -6.02 -4.12 -11.50
N PRO A 203 -7.28 -3.70 -11.66
CA PRO A 203 -7.70 -2.86 -12.79
C PRO A 203 -6.96 -1.52 -12.83
N PHE A 204 -6.52 -1.00 -11.69
CA PHE A 204 -5.79 0.26 -11.62
C PHE A 204 -4.33 0.18 -12.12
N LEU A 205 -3.75 -1.01 -12.19
CA LEU A 205 -2.47 -1.26 -12.88
C LEU A 205 -2.66 -1.68 -14.34
N ARG A 206 -3.91 -1.88 -14.77
CA ARG A 206 -4.29 -2.47 -16.06
C ARG A 206 -5.09 -1.52 -16.94
N ALA A 207 -5.15 -0.23 -16.62
CA ALA A 207 -5.91 0.78 -17.38
C ALA A 207 -5.49 0.89 -18.87
N HIS A 208 -4.26 0.46 -19.20
CA HIS A 208 -3.73 0.35 -20.56
C HIS A 208 -4.21 -0.90 -21.32
N ILE A 209 -4.78 -1.90 -20.63
CA ILE A 209 -5.27 -3.14 -21.24
C ILE A 209 -6.60 -2.86 -21.95
N PRO A 210 -6.78 -3.33 -23.23
CA PRO A 210 -7.95 -2.99 -24.04
C PRO A 210 -9.29 -3.28 -23.37
N GLU A 211 -9.43 -4.42 -22.72
CA GLU A 211 -10.67 -4.85 -22.07
C GLU A 211 -11.01 -3.96 -20.86
N VAL A 212 -10.03 -3.62 -20.04
CA VAL A 212 -10.18 -2.70 -18.88
C VAL A 212 -10.53 -1.30 -19.36
N ARG A 213 -9.84 -0.83 -20.41
CA ARG A 213 -10.11 0.48 -21.02
C ARG A 213 -11.51 0.53 -21.63
N ALA A 214 -11.95 -0.53 -22.31
CA ALA A 214 -13.30 -0.62 -22.90
C ALA A 214 -14.38 -0.55 -21.79
N ALA A 215 -14.18 -1.22 -20.65
CA ALA A 215 -15.06 -1.13 -19.50
C ALA A 215 -15.12 0.28 -18.92
N ALA A 216 -13.97 0.95 -18.79
CA ALA A 216 -13.87 2.34 -18.32
C ALA A 216 -14.61 3.31 -19.27
N VAL A 217 -14.44 3.16 -20.60
CA VAL A 217 -15.13 3.94 -21.64
C VAL A 217 -16.66 3.73 -21.56
N ALA A 218 -17.10 2.47 -21.45
CA ALA A 218 -18.50 2.13 -21.34
C ALA A 218 -19.17 2.74 -20.10
N HIS A 219 -18.48 2.68 -18.96
CA HIS A 219 -18.97 3.29 -17.72
C HIS A 219 -18.99 4.83 -17.80
N ALA A 220 -17.93 5.45 -18.33
CA ALA A 220 -17.81 6.90 -18.44
C ALA A 220 -18.76 7.52 -19.49
N GLY A 221 -19.28 6.73 -20.43
CA GLY A 221 -20.15 7.19 -21.52
C GLY A 221 -19.45 8.12 -22.52
N ARG A 222 -18.11 8.14 -22.54
CA ARG A 222 -17.30 9.01 -23.41
C ARG A 222 -15.96 8.37 -23.77
N ALA A 223 -15.35 8.82 -24.86
CA ALA A 223 -13.98 8.42 -25.18
C ALA A 223 -12.99 8.90 -24.12
N LEU A 224 -11.96 8.10 -23.87
CA LEU A 224 -10.88 8.38 -22.93
C LEU A 224 -9.59 8.53 -23.75
N ALA A 225 -8.90 9.68 -23.58
CA ALA A 225 -7.79 10.08 -24.45
C ALA A 225 -6.56 9.17 -24.30
N ASP A 226 -6.24 8.79 -23.08
CA ASP A 226 -5.03 8.04 -22.73
C ASP A 226 -5.27 7.12 -21.52
N ASP A 227 -4.20 6.47 -21.02
CA ASP A 227 -4.24 5.56 -19.89
C ASP A 227 -4.54 6.28 -18.56
N VAL A 228 -4.11 7.53 -18.43
CA VAL A 228 -4.41 8.36 -17.26
C VAL A 228 -5.89 8.67 -17.18
N ALA A 229 -6.50 9.02 -18.32
CA ALA A 229 -7.95 9.24 -18.39
C ALA A 229 -8.74 7.96 -18.09
N ALA A 230 -8.25 6.80 -18.55
CA ALA A 230 -8.84 5.49 -18.23
C ALA A 230 -8.71 5.17 -16.74
N PHE A 231 -7.54 5.39 -16.16
CA PHE A 231 -7.33 5.26 -14.72
C PHE A 231 -8.24 6.18 -13.90
N ALA A 232 -8.36 7.45 -14.30
CA ALA A 232 -9.22 8.42 -13.63
C ALA A 232 -10.69 7.98 -13.65
N ALA A 233 -11.18 7.51 -14.80
CA ALA A 233 -12.54 6.99 -14.95
C ALA A 233 -12.79 5.75 -14.07
N LEU A 234 -11.83 4.82 -13.98
CA LEU A 234 -11.92 3.68 -13.07
C LEU A 234 -11.94 4.11 -11.60
N ARG A 235 -11.13 5.12 -11.23
CA ARG A 235 -11.08 5.61 -9.85
C ARG A 235 -12.37 6.31 -9.46
N GLU A 236 -12.94 7.12 -10.37
CA GLU A 236 -14.24 7.75 -10.18
C GLU A 236 -15.35 6.70 -10.06
N TRP A 237 -15.39 5.71 -10.95
CA TRP A 237 -16.31 4.59 -10.86
C TRP A 237 -16.22 3.88 -9.50
N LYS A 238 -15.02 3.55 -9.05
CA LYS A 238 -14.82 2.90 -7.76
C LYS A 238 -15.27 3.76 -6.57
N ASN A 239 -15.28 5.09 -6.67
CA ASN A 239 -15.72 5.97 -5.59
C ASN A 239 -17.24 5.91 -5.36
N THR A 240 -18.00 5.52 -6.39
CA THR A 240 -19.47 5.41 -6.37
C THR A 240 -19.98 3.96 -6.38
N PHE A 241 -19.09 2.98 -6.46
CA PHE A 241 -19.36 1.55 -6.45
C PHE A 241 -19.55 1.02 -5.02
#